data_51b00f04f5a2c387c315d9ff789ae1a8
#
_entry.id   51b00f04f5a2c387c315d9ff789ae1a8
#
_cell.length_a   1.000
_cell.length_b   1.000
_cell.length_c   1.000
_cell.angle_alpha   90.00
_cell.angle_beta   90.00
_cell.angle_gamma   90.00
#
_symmetry.space_group_name_H-M   'P 1'
#
loop_
_entity.id
_entity.type
_entity.pdbx_description
1 polymer ?
#
loop_
_entity_poly.entity_id
_entity_poly.type
_entity_poly.pdbx_seq_one_letter_code
_entity_poly.pdbx_strand_id
1 'polypeptide(L)'
;MLGKFQSSQLRIEIEAGENILRQSILEVDSLKRWFFPLGLDKQLSSSLTKGARFKAYVGLAEINHEVKCIENNCICFILSGAIDGYQEWCWGDGWVQSSLEGVSLLPLKLGHSFNLFKFREFVGYKVRQLKSED
;
A
#
# COMPACT_ATOMS: atom_id res chain seq x y z
N MET A 1 1.23 -3.53 -23.49
CA MET A 1 2.31 -3.02 -22.65
C MET A 1 3.58 -3.83 -22.89
N LEU A 2 4.70 -3.14 -23.04
CA LEU A 2 6.00 -3.79 -23.03
C LEU A 2 6.48 -3.96 -21.62
N GLY A 3 7.10 -5.10 -21.30
CA GLY A 3 7.57 -5.41 -19.97
C GLY A 3 7.54 -6.91 -19.76
N LYS A 4 7.94 -7.33 -18.56
CA LYS A 4 7.92 -8.75 -18.20
C LYS A 4 7.07 -8.96 -16.96
N PHE A 5 6.55 -10.17 -16.82
CA PHE A 5 5.83 -10.57 -15.61
C PHE A 5 6.81 -10.65 -14.44
N GLN A 6 6.41 -10.07 -13.33
CA GLN A 6 7.19 -10.07 -12.10
C GLN A 6 6.26 -10.37 -10.93
N SER A 7 6.80 -10.98 -9.89
CA SER A 7 6.04 -11.30 -8.69
C SER A 7 6.92 -11.04 -7.47
N SER A 8 6.37 -10.38 -6.46
CA SER A 8 7.07 -10.08 -5.21
C SER A 8 6.13 -10.32 -4.05
N GLN A 9 6.58 -11.13 -3.07
CA GLN A 9 5.85 -11.36 -1.85
C GLN A 9 6.75 -11.06 -0.68
N LEU A 10 6.29 -10.16 0.21
CA LEU A 10 7.06 -9.68 1.34
C LEU A 10 6.22 -9.74 2.61
N ARG A 11 6.85 -10.11 3.70
CA ARG A 11 6.23 -10.10 5.02
C ARG A 11 7.19 -9.45 6.00
N ILE A 12 6.64 -8.59 6.86
CA ILE A 12 7.41 -7.98 7.94
C ILE A 12 6.72 -8.21 9.28
N GLU A 13 7.53 -8.44 10.28
CA GLU A 13 7.09 -8.39 11.67
C GLU A 13 7.21 -6.94 12.14
N ILE A 14 6.19 -6.46 12.85
CA ILE A 14 6.13 -5.05 13.25
C ILE A 14 5.40 -4.95 14.59
N GLU A 15 5.96 -4.16 15.53
CA GLU A 15 5.37 -4.01 16.86
C GLU A 15 4.19 -3.03 16.82
N ALA A 16 3.08 -3.49 16.27
CA ALA A 16 1.85 -2.72 16.20
C ALA A 16 0.65 -3.66 16.18
N GLY A 17 -0.42 -3.24 16.80
CA GLY A 17 -1.65 -4.01 16.80
C GLY A 17 -2.41 -3.90 15.49
N GLU A 18 -3.36 -4.80 15.30
CA GLU A 18 -4.19 -4.89 14.12
C GLU A 18 -4.87 -3.56 13.77
N ASN A 19 -5.40 -2.86 14.76
CA ASN A 19 -6.13 -1.62 14.50
C ASN A 19 -5.24 -0.51 13.98
N ILE A 20 -4.02 -0.39 14.51
CA ILE A 20 -3.06 0.61 14.03
C ILE A 20 -2.64 0.29 12.59
N LEU A 21 -2.41 -0.99 12.29
CA LEU A 21 -2.04 -1.40 10.94
C LEU A 21 -3.18 -1.17 9.96
N ARG A 22 -4.41 -1.49 10.36
CA ARG A 22 -5.60 -1.25 9.55
C ARG A 22 -5.74 0.23 9.20
N GLN A 23 -5.67 1.10 10.20
CA GLN A 23 -5.77 2.55 9.99
C GLN A 23 -4.67 3.06 9.08
N SER A 24 -3.45 2.56 9.26
CA SER A 24 -2.29 2.98 8.45
C SER A 24 -2.45 2.63 6.98
N ILE A 25 -3.17 1.54 6.67
CA ILE A 25 -3.38 1.08 5.30
C ILE A 25 -4.63 1.69 4.69
N LEU A 26 -5.72 1.78 5.44
CA LEU A 26 -7.03 2.14 4.89
C LEU A 26 -7.34 3.64 4.96
N GLU A 27 -6.80 4.37 5.93
CA GLU A 27 -7.05 5.81 6.02
C GLU A 27 -6.19 6.55 5.00
N VAL A 28 -6.85 7.39 4.20
CA VAL A 28 -6.18 8.11 3.09
C VAL A 28 -5.09 9.04 3.60
N ASP A 29 -5.32 9.73 4.71
CA ASP A 29 -4.31 10.63 5.28
C ASP A 29 -3.05 9.88 5.70
N SER A 30 -3.19 8.67 6.25
CA SER A 30 -2.05 7.82 6.57
C SER A 30 -1.36 7.32 5.31
N LEU A 31 -2.15 6.82 4.36
CA LEU A 31 -1.63 6.29 3.11
C LEU A 31 -0.76 7.30 2.36
N LYS A 32 -1.16 8.56 2.32
CA LYS A 32 -0.39 9.64 1.68
C LYS A 32 0.99 9.83 2.29
N ARG A 33 1.19 9.45 3.53
CA ARG A 33 2.43 9.71 4.25
C ARG A 33 3.50 8.66 4.00
N TRP A 34 3.11 7.43 3.65
CA TRP A 34 4.08 6.37 3.45
C TRP A 34 4.06 5.74 2.07
N PHE A 35 2.95 5.84 1.35
CA PHE A 35 2.84 5.29 0.00
C PHE A 35 3.63 6.17 -0.98
N PHE A 36 3.84 5.68 -2.20
CA PHE A 36 4.38 6.51 -3.26
C PHE A 36 3.49 7.74 -3.47
N PRO A 37 4.05 8.88 -3.96
CA PRO A 37 3.23 10.08 -4.15
C PRO A 37 1.92 9.77 -4.86
N LEU A 38 0.82 10.17 -4.24
CA LEU A 38 -0.51 9.93 -4.77
C LEU A 38 -1.02 11.13 -5.54
N GLY A 39 -1.63 10.86 -6.69
CA GLY A 39 -2.45 11.85 -7.37
C GLY A 39 -3.76 11.94 -6.61
N LEU A 40 -4.08 13.15 -6.14
CA LEU A 40 -5.29 13.38 -5.37
C LEU A 40 -6.50 13.39 -6.29
N ASP A 41 -7.29 12.35 -6.23
CA ASP A 41 -8.66 12.41 -6.70
C ASP A 41 -9.47 13.07 -5.59
N LYS A 42 -10.09 14.22 -5.92
CA LYS A 42 -10.91 14.97 -4.96
C LYS A 42 -12.12 14.17 -4.46
N GLN A 43 -12.38 13.02 -5.07
CA GLN A 43 -13.52 12.16 -4.73
C GLN A 43 -13.15 11.05 -3.73
N LEU A 44 -11.88 10.93 -3.32
CA LEU A 44 -11.51 9.97 -2.30
C LEU A 44 -12.08 10.38 -0.95
N SER A 45 -12.82 9.47 -0.32
CA SER A 45 -13.29 9.66 1.03
C SER A 45 -12.11 9.54 2.01
N SER A 46 -12.35 9.75 3.30
CA SER A 46 -11.29 9.67 4.33
C SER A 46 -10.69 8.28 4.46
N SER A 47 -11.43 7.24 4.09
CA SER A 47 -10.97 5.85 4.12
C SER A 47 -11.19 5.20 2.76
N LEU A 48 -10.29 4.26 2.41
CA LEU A 48 -10.46 3.48 1.19
C LEU A 48 -11.67 2.57 1.31
N THR A 49 -12.47 2.53 0.24
CA THR A 49 -13.63 1.66 0.15
C THR A 49 -13.59 0.92 -1.18
N LYS A 50 -14.38 -0.14 -1.31
CA LYS A 50 -14.47 -0.89 -2.57
C LYS A 50 -14.83 0.04 -3.71
N GLY A 51 -14.10 -0.05 -4.81
CA GLY A 51 -14.27 0.79 -5.99
C GLY A 51 -13.51 2.11 -5.95
N ALA A 52 -12.88 2.46 -4.82
CA ALA A 52 -12.07 3.68 -4.75
C ALA A 52 -10.91 3.60 -5.74
N ARG A 53 -10.59 4.72 -6.37
CA ARG A 53 -9.53 4.80 -7.37
C ARG A 53 -8.57 5.93 -7.01
N PHE A 54 -7.29 5.67 -7.21
CA PHE A 54 -6.27 6.71 -7.08
C PHE A 54 -5.07 6.35 -7.94
N LYS A 55 -4.20 7.33 -8.14
CA LYS A 55 -2.98 7.17 -8.92
C LYS A 55 -1.79 7.33 -7.99
N ALA A 56 -0.78 6.48 -8.20
CA ALA A 56 0.51 6.63 -7.54
C ALA A 56 1.57 6.89 -8.61
N TYR A 57 2.65 7.56 -8.24
CA TYR A 57 3.70 7.94 -9.17
C TYR A 57 5.04 7.40 -8.69
N VAL A 58 5.78 6.81 -9.61
CA VAL A 58 7.18 6.42 -9.41
C VAL A 58 7.96 7.18 -10.47
N GLY A 59 8.52 8.34 -10.09
CA GLY A 59 9.06 9.28 -11.06
C GLY A 59 7.97 9.75 -12.00
N LEU A 60 8.14 9.55 -13.30
CA LEU A 60 7.14 9.88 -14.31
C LEU A 60 6.16 8.75 -14.59
N ALA A 61 6.40 7.57 -14.02
CA ALA A 61 5.52 6.43 -14.22
C ALA A 61 4.26 6.56 -13.36
N GLU A 62 3.11 6.37 -13.99
CA GLU A 62 1.80 6.46 -13.34
C GLU A 62 1.22 5.07 -13.16
N ILE A 63 0.83 4.75 -11.93
CA ILE A 63 0.22 3.47 -11.58
C ILE A 63 -1.18 3.75 -11.07
N ASN A 64 -2.18 3.25 -11.81
CA ASN A 64 -3.58 3.38 -11.40
C ASN A 64 -3.93 2.26 -10.43
N HIS A 65 -4.59 2.62 -9.34
CA HIS A 65 -5.06 1.68 -8.32
C HIS A 65 -6.57 1.71 -8.24
N GLU A 66 -7.18 0.54 -8.21
CA GLU A 66 -8.61 0.41 -7.94
C GLU A 66 -8.80 -0.63 -6.84
N VAL A 67 -9.52 -0.26 -5.78
CA VAL A 67 -9.82 -1.20 -4.70
C VAL A 67 -10.85 -2.20 -5.19
N LYS A 68 -10.42 -3.46 -5.33
CA LYS A 68 -11.30 -4.54 -5.76
C LYS A 68 -12.11 -5.09 -4.59
N CYS A 69 -11.47 -5.29 -3.45
CA CYS A 69 -12.14 -5.80 -2.26
C CYS A 69 -11.40 -5.41 -0.99
N ILE A 70 -12.15 -5.37 0.10
CA ILE A 70 -11.62 -5.20 1.46
C ILE A 70 -12.35 -6.22 2.31
N GLU A 71 -11.66 -7.24 2.80
CA GLU A 71 -12.25 -8.28 3.64
C GLU A 71 -11.18 -8.94 4.51
N ASN A 72 -11.60 -9.34 5.73
CA ASN A 72 -10.79 -10.18 6.62
C ASN A 72 -9.35 -9.69 6.81
N ASN A 73 -9.19 -8.39 7.06
CA ASN A 73 -7.86 -7.78 7.24
C ASN A 73 -6.97 -7.86 6.00
N CYS A 74 -7.59 -7.80 4.83
CA CYS A 74 -6.88 -7.71 3.56
C CYS A 74 -7.55 -6.67 2.67
N ILE A 75 -6.75 -6.03 1.83
CA ILE A 75 -7.23 -5.14 0.76
C ILE A 75 -6.54 -5.54 -0.53
N CYS A 76 -7.32 -5.60 -1.61
CA CYS A 76 -6.82 -5.96 -2.93
C CYS A 76 -7.01 -4.79 -3.89
N PHE A 77 -5.97 -4.50 -4.66
CA PHE A 77 -5.99 -3.49 -5.71
C PHE A 77 -5.79 -4.12 -7.07
N ILE A 78 -6.55 -3.66 -8.06
CA ILE A 78 -6.24 -3.90 -9.47
C ILE A 78 -5.36 -2.75 -9.94
N LEU A 79 -4.27 -3.07 -10.62
CA LEU A 79 -3.30 -2.10 -11.10
C LEU A 79 -3.35 -1.99 -12.62
N SER A 80 -3.17 -0.76 -13.12
CA SER A 80 -3.04 -0.49 -14.55
C SER A 80 -2.08 0.68 -14.78
N GLY A 81 -1.77 0.97 -16.02
CA GLY A 81 -0.77 2.00 -16.34
C GLY A 81 0.62 1.39 -16.40
N ALA A 82 1.54 1.88 -15.58
CA ALA A 82 2.92 1.40 -15.57
C ALA A 82 3.07 -0.03 -15.06
N ILE A 83 2.07 -0.55 -14.38
CA ILE A 83 1.98 -1.96 -13.94
C ILE A 83 0.62 -2.48 -14.36
N ASP A 84 0.61 -3.62 -15.06
CA ASP A 84 -0.63 -4.32 -15.38
C ASP A 84 -0.68 -5.57 -14.50
N GLY A 85 -1.45 -5.50 -13.42
CA GLY A 85 -1.45 -6.58 -12.46
C GLY A 85 -2.29 -6.29 -11.23
N TYR A 86 -1.78 -6.73 -10.07
CA TYR A 86 -2.56 -6.60 -8.87
C TYR A 86 -1.66 -6.57 -7.63
N GLN A 87 -2.19 -6.01 -6.54
CA GLN A 87 -1.49 -5.91 -5.27
C GLN A 87 -2.45 -6.20 -4.12
N GLU A 88 -1.95 -6.94 -3.12
CA GLU A 88 -2.71 -7.24 -1.93
C GLU A 88 -1.90 -6.86 -0.70
N TRP A 89 -2.58 -6.33 0.32
CA TRP A 89 -2.02 -6.08 1.64
C TRP A 89 -2.88 -6.79 2.66
N CYS A 90 -2.25 -7.60 3.52
CA CYS A 90 -2.93 -8.25 4.63
C CYS A 90 -2.20 -7.95 5.93
N TRP A 91 -2.92 -7.93 7.05
CA TRP A 91 -2.34 -7.57 8.34
C TRP A 91 -3.03 -8.33 9.47
N GLY A 92 -2.34 -8.40 10.60
CA GLY A 92 -2.84 -8.92 11.85
C GLY A 92 -2.00 -8.34 12.97
N ASP A 93 -2.22 -8.77 14.20
CA ASP A 93 -1.42 -8.29 15.31
C ASP A 93 0.06 -8.64 15.09
N GLY A 94 0.91 -7.63 14.97
CA GLY A 94 2.34 -7.81 14.89
C GLY A 94 2.90 -8.15 13.51
N TRP A 95 2.11 -8.10 12.44
CA TRP A 95 2.63 -8.46 11.12
C TRP A 95 1.88 -7.79 9.98
N VAL A 96 2.57 -7.61 8.85
CA VAL A 96 2.00 -7.15 7.57
C VAL A 96 2.62 -7.99 6.46
N GLN A 97 1.79 -8.39 5.51
CA GLN A 97 2.21 -9.14 4.34
C GLN A 97 1.65 -8.47 3.09
N SER A 98 2.49 -8.35 2.06
CA SER A 98 2.06 -7.75 0.80
C SER A 98 2.54 -8.58 -0.37
N SER A 99 1.65 -8.74 -1.35
CA SER A 99 1.93 -9.41 -2.61
C SER A 99 1.71 -8.42 -3.75
N LEU A 100 2.67 -8.36 -4.68
CA LEU A 100 2.60 -7.49 -5.85
C LEU A 100 3.01 -8.32 -7.05
N GLU A 101 2.14 -8.37 -8.07
CA GLU A 101 2.48 -9.07 -9.31
C GLU A 101 1.90 -8.37 -10.51
N GLY A 102 2.54 -8.53 -11.63
CA GLY A 102 2.06 -7.98 -12.88
C GLY A 102 3.16 -7.82 -13.91
N VAL A 103 2.75 -7.30 -15.06
CA VAL A 103 3.65 -6.99 -16.18
C VAL A 103 4.08 -5.54 -16.07
N SER A 104 5.40 -5.29 -16.11
CA SER A 104 5.92 -3.94 -15.96
C SER A 104 7.35 -3.85 -16.45
N LEU A 105 7.76 -2.65 -16.87
CA LEU A 105 9.15 -2.29 -17.10
C LEU A 105 9.85 -1.87 -15.80
N LEU A 106 9.09 -1.56 -14.75
CA LEU A 106 9.64 -1.14 -13.48
C LEU A 106 10.19 -2.34 -12.70
N PRO A 107 11.24 -2.15 -11.87
CA PRO A 107 11.71 -3.23 -10.98
C PRO A 107 10.78 -3.37 -9.78
N LEU A 108 9.76 -4.21 -9.91
CA LEU A 108 8.67 -4.29 -8.93
C LEU A 108 9.16 -4.68 -7.53
N LYS A 109 10.09 -5.64 -7.43
CA LYS A 109 10.57 -6.09 -6.12
C LYS A 109 11.29 -4.96 -5.37
N LEU A 110 12.06 -4.16 -6.07
CA LEU A 110 12.77 -3.02 -5.46
C LEU A 110 11.77 -1.99 -4.93
N GLY A 111 10.81 -1.59 -5.78
CA GLY A 111 9.77 -0.64 -5.38
C GLY A 111 8.90 -1.16 -4.25
N HIS A 112 8.55 -2.45 -4.29
CA HIS A 112 7.76 -3.11 -3.26
C HIS A 112 8.50 -3.10 -1.91
N SER A 113 9.78 -3.46 -1.93
CA SER A 113 10.62 -3.44 -0.71
C SER A 113 10.74 -2.04 -0.13
N PHE A 114 10.95 -1.05 -0.98
CA PHE A 114 11.06 0.34 -0.55
C PHE A 114 9.75 0.82 0.08
N ASN A 115 8.62 0.44 -0.52
CA ASN A 115 7.30 0.82 -0.02
C ASN A 115 7.02 0.20 1.36
N LEU A 116 7.40 -1.06 1.57
CA LEU A 116 7.27 -1.70 2.87
C LEU A 116 8.18 -1.04 3.92
N PHE A 117 9.37 -0.64 3.52
CA PHE A 117 10.28 0.09 4.41
C PHE A 117 9.65 1.41 4.87
N LYS A 118 9.08 2.18 3.94
CA LYS A 118 8.39 3.43 4.30
C LYS A 118 7.20 3.17 5.21
N PHE A 119 6.45 2.12 4.95
CA PHE A 119 5.33 1.73 5.80
C PHE A 119 5.80 1.44 7.23
N ARG A 120 6.86 0.66 7.36
CA ARG A 120 7.43 0.30 8.66
C ARG A 120 7.87 1.54 9.44
N GLU A 121 8.54 2.47 8.77
CA GLU A 121 8.98 3.73 9.38
C GLU A 121 7.77 4.56 9.85
N PHE A 122 6.75 4.66 9.04
CA PHE A 122 5.54 5.40 9.38
C PHE A 122 4.83 4.79 10.59
N VAL A 123 4.64 3.48 10.61
CA VAL A 123 3.97 2.79 11.72
C VAL A 123 4.80 2.91 13.00
N GLY A 124 6.12 2.78 12.90
CA GLY A 124 7.01 2.95 14.05
C GLY A 124 6.89 4.34 14.67
N TYR A 125 6.85 5.37 13.84
CA TYR A 125 6.64 6.73 14.28
C TYR A 125 5.29 6.89 14.98
N LYS A 126 4.22 6.36 14.37
CA LYS A 126 2.86 6.44 14.91
C LYS A 126 2.75 5.75 16.28
N VAL A 127 3.36 4.59 16.44
CA VAL A 127 3.37 3.86 17.71
C VAL A 127 4.09 4.65 18.78
N ARG A 128 5.25 5.25 18.47
CA ARG A 128 5.99 6.09 19.40
C ARG A 128 5.18 7.32 19.83
N GLN A 129 4.45 7.93 18.90
CA GLN A 129 3.55 9.06 19.21
C GLN A 129 2.48 8.66 20.21
N LEU A 130 1.82 7.52 19.99
CA LEU A 130 0.77 7.05 20.88
C LEU A 130 1.31 6.73 22.28
N LYS A 131 2.52 6.18 22.39
CA LYS A 131 3.14 5.89 23.68
C LYS A 131 3.52 7.15 24.45
N SER A 132 3.88 8.23 23.76
CA SER A 132 4.27 9.47 24.42
C SER A 132 3.08 10.27 24.95
N GLU A 133 1.87 9.93 24.54
CA GLU A 133 0.64 10.57 25.01
C GLU A 133 0.12 9.95 26.33
N ASP A 134 0.65 8.83 26.73
CA ASP A 134 0.23 8.13 27.96
C ASP A 134 0.95 8.70 29.21
#